data_cb07fb99623387b8611ce1a5e4c38a87
#
_entry.id   cb07fb99623387b8611ce1a5e4c38a87
#
_cell.length_a   1.000
_cell.length_b   1.000
_cell.length_c   1.000
_cell.angle_alpha   90.00
_cell.angle_beta   90.00
_cell.angle_gamma   90.00
#
_symmetry.space_group_name_H-M   'P 1'
#
loop_
_entity.id
_entity.type
_entity.pdbx_description
1 polymer ?
#
loop_
_entity_poly.entity_id
_entity_poly.type
_entity_poly.pdbx_seq_one_letter_code
_entity_poly.pdbx_strand_id
1 'polypeptide(L)'
;SLVGSEMCIRDRTNEMIKSNIEQGLTTLGIEFGSTRIKAVLINTDHEPIAVGAYDWENSLIDGIWTYSEEEIWAGLQGCYKNLVEEVKAKYGVTITKLAGLGFSAMMHGYLAFDEKDTLLVPFRTWRNNITGQASHELIKLFNYNVPQRFSIAHLYQAILNNEEHVNKIKFFTTLAGFVHWKLSGEKVLGIGDASGMFPIDINTKDYNEKMLADFDAHIADKNYPWSIREILPKVLVAGENAGYLTAEGAKLLDPTGTLQAGTPMCPPEGDAGTGMVATNTVTKRTGNVSAGTSVFAMIVLERDLSKVYEELDMVTTPAGDLVAMAHSNNCTTDLNSWISLFHECLTSFGVKVDANELFSTLYNKALEGDADCGGLLAYCYHSGEHITGFTEGRPLFVRKSDSKFNLANFIRVHLSTALGAMKTGLDILTKEENVTIEQILGHGGLFKTKGVGQTIMANAIGAPVTVMETAGEGGAWGIALLADYMNNKENLSLDEYLSTKVFKNSVAETIAPTKEGIEGFETFMTRYRNGLAIEQSAIDNLK
;
A
#
# COMPACT_ATOMS: atom_id res chain seq x y z
N SER A 1 27.06 38.49 0.76
CA SER A 1 25.89 38.28 -0.08
C SER A 1 25.32 36.88 0.14
N LEU A 2 24.02 36.77 0.39
CA LEU A 2 23.30 35.54 0.68
C LEU A 2 23.45 34.48 -0.45
N VAL A 3 23.47 34.90 -1.70
CA VAL A 3 23.59 34.00 -2.85
C VAL A 3 24.95 33.27 -2.91
N GLY A 4 26.02 33.89 -2.51
CA GLY A 4 27.35 33.28 -2.45
C GLY A 4 27.48 32.26 -1.30
N SER A 5 26.79 32.46 -0.20
CA SER A 5 26.80 31.52 0.93
C SER A 5 25.94 30.27 0.66
N GLU A 6 24.78 30.42 0.04
CA GLU A 6 23.92 29.30 -0.34
C GLU A 6 24.56 28.40 -1.40
N MET A 7 25.20 28.98 -2.40
CA MET A 7 25.95 28.26 -3.45
C MET A 7 27.11 27.47 -2.83
N CYS A 8 27.85 28.06 -1.89
CA CYS A 8 28.95 27.41 -1.19
C CYS A 8 28.50 26.27 -0.27
N ILE A 9 27.34 26.41 0.38
CA ILE A 9 26.76 25.37 1.21
C ILE A 9 26.27 24.19 0.35
N ARG A 10 25.61 24.46 -0.78
CA ARG A 10 25.16 23.47 -1.74
C ARG A 10 26.30 22.66 -2.32
N ASP A 11 27.39 23.33 -2.69
CA ASP A 11 28.58 22.67 -3.25
C ASP A 11 29.24 21.75 -2.21
N ARG A 12 29.33 22.16 -0.94
CA ARG A 12 29.88 21.32 0.13
C ARG A 12 28.97 20.10 0.41
N THR A 13 27.66 20.28 0.36
CA THR A 13 26.70 19.18 0.54
C THR A 13 26.83 18.17 -0.59
N ASN A 14 26.93 18.62 -1.85
CA ASN A 14 27.11 17.75 -3.00
C ASN A 14 28.44 16.98 -2.95
N GLU A 15 29.52 17.61 -2.52
CA GLU A 15 30.82 16.93 -2.34
C GLU A 15 30.76 15.86 -1.26
N MET A 16 30.02 16.09 -0.18
CA MET A 16 29.83 15.09 0.87
C MET A 16 28.99 13.91 0.38
N ILE A 17 27.92 14.15 -0.36
CA ILE A 17 27.09 13.11 -0.97
C ILE A 17 27.90 12.29 -1.95
N LYS A 18 28.68 12.95 -2.82
CA LYS A 18 29.59 12.31 -3.76
C LYS A 18 30.55 11.36 -3.05
N SER A 19 31.19 11.83 -1.98
CA SER A 19 32.09 11.01 -1.16
C SER A 19 31.38 9.81 -0.56
N ASN A 20 30.18 9.97 -0.05
CA ASN A 20 29.38 8.87 0.52
C ASN A 20 29.05 7.81 -0.54
N ILE A 21 28.73 8.22 -1.77
CA ILE A 21 28.48 7.28 -2.87
C ILE A 21 29.76 6.51 -3.21
N GLU A 22 30.88 7.20 -3.36
CA GLU A 22 32.18 6.60 -3.68
C GLU A 22 32.67 5.61 -2.61
N GLN A 23 32.36 5.89 -1.35
CA GLN A 23 32.71 5.02 -0.22
C GLN A 23 31.70 3.87 0.00
N GLY A 24 30.60 3.82 -0.77
CA GLY A 24 29.57 2.79 -0.63
C GLY A 24 28.76 2.91 0.65
N LEU A 25 28.50 4.13 1.12
CA LEU A 25 27.74 4.39 2.34
C LEU A 25 26.24 4.65 2.08
N THR A 26 25.82 4.61 0.80
CA THR A 26 24.42 4.85 0.42
C THR A 26 23.62 3.56 0.37
N THR A 27 22.31 3.66 0.59
CA THR A 27 21.39 2.54 0.64
C THR A 27 20.33 2.69 -0.45
N LEU A 28 20.03 1.60 -1.13
CA LEU A 28 19.11 1.57 -2.27
C LEU A 28 17.84 0.78 -1.93
N GLY A 29 16.70 1.40 -2.19
CA GLY A 29 15.39 0.74 -2.20
C GLY A 29 14.78 0.76 -3.59
N ILE A 30 14.21 -0.37 -4.01
CA ILE A 30 13.51 -0.49 -5.29
C ILE A 30 12.13 -1.08 -5.03
N GLU A 31 11.09 -0.43 -5.57
CA GLU A 31 9.72 -0.90 -5.47
C GLU A 31 9.10 -1.13 -6.84
N PHE A 32 8.48 -2.31 -7.00
CA PHE A 32 7.68 -2.68 -8.18
C PHE A 32 6.22 -2.33 -7.90
N GLY A 33 5.81 -1.12 -8.27
CA GLY A 33 4.39 -0.74 -8.27
C GLY A 33 3.67 -1.28 -9.51
N SER A 34 2.34 -1.21 -9.52
CA SER A 34 1.53 -1.76 -10.63
C SER A 34 1.76 -1.06 -11.97
N THR A 35 2.09 0.23 -11.96
CA THR A 35 2.31 1.04 -13.18
C THR A 35 3.71 1.64 -13.27
N ARG A 36 4.51 1.50 -12.22
CA ARG A 36 5.84 2.09 -12.15
C ARG A 36 6.74 1.30 -11.23
N ILE A 37 7.98 1.08 -11.67
CA ILE A 37 9.08 0.62 -10.83
C ILE A 37 9.87 1.85 -10.43
N LYS A 38 10.17 2.00 -9.14
CA LYS A 38 10.85 3.18 -8.60
C LYS A 38 12.04 2.76 -7.76
N ALA A 39 13.17 3.43 -7.96
CA ALA A 39 14.37 3.28 -7.17
C ALA A 39 14.67 4.58 -6.41
N VAL A 40 15.02 4.46 -5.14
CA VAL A 40 15.40 5.58 -4.29
C VAL A 40 16.74 5.27 -3.62
N LEU A 41 17.71 6.12 -3.83
CA LEU A 41 19.01 6.08 -3.16
C LEU A 41 18.98 7.08 -2.00
N ILE A 42 19.30 6.61 -0.79
CA ILE A 42 19.36 7.46 0.41
C ILE A 42 20.79 7.60 0.94
N ASN A 43 21.06 8.75 1.54
CA ASN A 43 22.31 9.00 2.27
C ASN A 43 22.23 8.49 3.73
N THR A 44 23.26 8.73 4.52
CA THR A 44 23.33 8.34 5.92
C THR A 44 22.35 9.11 6.83
N ASP A 45 21.78 10.20 6.35
CA ASP A 45 20.74 10.99 7.02
C ASP A 45 19.32 10.58 6.58
N HIS A 46 19.19 9.47 5.88
CA HIS A 46 17.91 8.90 5.38
C HIS A 46 17.23 9.74 4.30
N GLU A 47 17.93 10.72 3.76
CA GLU A 47 17.38 11.61 2.73
C GLU A 47 17.50 10.99 1.35
N PRO A 48 16.45 11.04 0.51
CA PRO A 48 16.57 10.70 -0.90
C PRO A 48 17.54 11.64 -1.61
N ILE A 49 18.59 11.08 -2.20
CA ILE A 49 19.61 11.84 -2.94
C ILE A 49 19.53 11.65 -4.45
N ALA A 50 18.93 10.56 -4.88
CA ALA A 50 18.65 10.28 -6.29
C ALA A 50 17.48 9.32 -6.42
N VAL A 51 16.77 9.43 -7.52
CA VAL A 51 15.65 8.54 -7.87
C VAL A 51 15.79 8.04 -9.30
N GLY A 52 15.25 6.86 -9.56
CA GLY A 52 15.08 6.32 -10.89
C GLY A 52 13.69 5.74 -11.01
N ALA A 53 13.14 5.70 -12.21
CA ALA A 53 11.83 5.13 -12.45
C ALA A 53 11.77 4.44 -13.82
N TYR A 54 10.82 3.54 -13.95
CA TYR A 54 10.52 2.84 -15.18
C TYR A 54 9.01 2.56 -15.22
N ASP A 55 8.33 3.06 -16.22
CA ASP A 55 6.90 2.85 -16.38
C ASP A 55 6.64 1.49 -17.03
N TRP A 56 5.68 0.75 -16.52
CA TRP A 56 5.24 -0.53 -17.03
C TRP A 56 3.77 -0.79 -16.72
N GLU A 57 3.17 -1.82 -17.30
CA GLU A 57 1.75 -2.14 -17.12
C GLU A 57 1.49 -3.65 -17.07
N ASN A 58 0.40 -4.02 -16.37
CA ASN A 58 -0.16 -5.36 -16.48
C ASN A 58 -0.63 -5.65 -17.90
N SER A 59 -0.50 -6.90 -18.32
CA SER A 59 -1.10 -7.41 -19.55
C SER A 59 -2.16 -8.46 -19.22
N LEU A 60 -3.29 -8.41 -19.90
CA LEU A 60 -4.32 -9.45 -19.82
C LEU A 60 -4.07 -10.48 -20.92
N ILE A 61 -3.57 -11.65 -20.53
CA ILE A 61 -3.21 -12.73 -21.46
C ILE A 61 -3.97 -13.99 -21.05
N ASP A 62 -4.76 -14.55 -21.97
CA ASP A 62 -5.59 -15.73 -21.71
C ASP A 62 -6.45 -15.62 -20.45
N GLY A 63 -6.97 -14.43 -20.19
CA GLY A 63 -7.82 -14.15 -19.04
C GLY A 63 -7.07 -13.91 -17.72
N ILE A 64 -5.74 -13.86 -17.74
CA ILE A 64 -4.88 -13.66 -16.56
C ILE A 64 -4.15 -12.32 -16.65
N TRP A 65 -4.29 -11.50 -15.61
CA TRP A 65 -3.48 -10.30 -15.44
C TRP A 65 -2.09 -10.70 -14.96
N THR A 66 -1.08 -10.32 -15.75
CA THR A 66 0.29 -10.78 -15.57
C THR A 66 1.33 -9.74 -15.98
N TYR A 67 2.57 -9.98 -15.57
CA TYR A 67 3.81 -9.41 -16.13
C TYR A 67 4.71 -10.60 -16.52
N SER A 68 5.37 -10.52 -17.67
CA SER A 68 6.34 -11.54 -18.06
C SER A 68 7.64 -11.42 -17.25
N GLU A 69 8.41 -12.51 -17.17
CA GLU A 69 9.76 -12.45 -16.56
C GLU A 69 10.66 -11.42 -17.29
N GLU A 70 10.56 -11.36 -18.60
CA GLU A 70 11.32 -10.41 -19.43
C GLU A 70 11.00 -8.96 -19.06
N GLU A 71 9.73 -8.64 -18.86
CA GLU A 71 9.28 -7.32 -18.43
C GLU A 71 9.79 -6.98 -17.02
N ILE A 72 9.81 -7.95 -16.11
CA ILE A 72 10.32 -7.76 -14.73
C ILE A 72 11.79 -7.35 -14.78
N TRP A 73 12.62 -8.07 -15.51
CA TRP A 73 14.06 -7.79 -15.59
C TRP A 73 14.38 -6.55 -16.41
N ALA A 74 13.69 -6.33 -17.51
CA ALA A 74 13.83 -5.11 -18.30
C ALA A 74 13.45 -3.87 -17.46
N GLY A 75 12.38 -3.96 -16.69
CA GLY A 75 11.94 -2.90 -15.80
C GLY A 75 12.92 -2.61 -14.67
N LEU A 76 13.42 -3.66 -14.01
CA LEU A 76 14.44 -3.53 -12.96
C LEU A 76 15.70 -2.85 -13.49
N GLN A 77 16.23 -3.33 -14.60
CA GLN A 77 17.45 -2.81 -15.22
C GLN A 77 17.27 -1.38 -15.72
N GLY A 78 16.13 -1.08 -16.34
CA GLY A 78 15.81 0.28 -16.80
C GLY A 78 15.66 1.26 -15.65
N CYS A 79 15.01 0.88 -14.59
CA CYS A 79 14.86 1.68 -13.38
C CYS A 79 16.21 1.99 -12.73
N TYR A 80 17.05 0.98 -12.55
CA TYR A 80 18.39 1.14 -11.97
C TYR A 80 19.29 2.00 -12.87
N LYS A 81 19.27 1.78 -14.18
CA LYS A 81 20.00 2.60 -15.14
C LYS A 81 19.64 4.08 -15.01
N ASN A 82 18.34 4.39 -14.94
CA ASN A 82 17.86 5.77 -14.78
C ASN A 82 18.34 6.39 -13.46
N LEU A 83 18.38 5.60 -12.38
CA LEU A 83 18.96 6.05 -11.11
C LEU A 83 20.46 6.38 -11.27
N VAL A 84 21.23 5.52 -11.88
CA VAL A 84 22.67 5.72 -12.09
C VAL A 84 22.95 6.96 -12.95
N GLU A 85 22.14 7.19 -13.97
CA GLU A 85 22.22 8.40 -14.81
C GLU A 85 21.93 9.67 -13.99
N GLU A 86 20.94 9.64 -13.12
CA GLU A 86 20.65 10.78 -12.23
C GLU A 86 21.79 11.04 -11.24
N VAL A 87 22.36 10.01 -10.64
CA VAL A 87 23.53 10.12 -9.75
C VAL A 87 24.70 10.75 -10.48
N LYS A 88 24.97 10.32 -11.69
CA LYS A 88 26.03 10.86 -12.52
C LYS A 88 25.78 12.34 -12.88
N ALA A 89 24.54 12.68 -13.24
CA ALA A 89 24.17 14.04 -13.57
C ALA A 89 24.28 15.00 -12.38
N LYS A 90 23.87 14.56 -11.19
CA LYS A 90 23.86 15.38 -9.98
C LYS A 90 25.22 15.47 -9.29
N TYR A 91 25.95 14.36 -9.23
CA TYR A 91 27.15 14.22 -8.39
C TYR A 91 28.44 13.87 -9.17
N GLY A 92 28.32 13.56 -10.45
CA GLY A 92 29.48 13.25 -11.30
C GLY A 92 30.16 11.92 -10.98
N VAL A 93 29.49 11.00 -10.31
CA VAL A 93 30.03 9.69 -9.90
C VAL A 93 29.12 8.55 -10.33
N THR A 94 29.67 7.34 -10.32
CA THR A 94 28.94 6.11 -10.60
C THR A 94 28.88 5.25 -9.33
N ILE A 95 27.75 4.58 -9.10
CA ILE A 95 27.59 3.66 -8.00
C ILE A 95 28.38 2.38 -8.28
N THR A 96 29.35 2.07 -7.43
CA THR A 96 30.11 0.82 -7.51
C THR A 96 29.81 -0.11 -6.34
N LYS A 97 29.37 0.43 -5.21
CA LYS A 97 29.11 -0.27 -3.98
C LYS A 97 27.96 0.39 -3.21
N LEU A 98 27.18 -0.43 -2.52
CA LEU A 98 26.06 0.03 -1.68
C LEU A 98 26.26 -0.49 -0.24
N ALA A 99 25.77 0.26 0.74
CA ALA A 99 25.73 -0.16 2.14
C ALA A 99 24.59 -1.15 2.41
N GLY A 100 23.49 -1.02 1.70
CA GLY A 100 22.32 -1.89 1.82
C GLY A 100 21.44 -1.82 0.58
N LEU A 101 20.64 -2.85 0.39
CA LEU A 101 19.70 -2.98 -0.72
C LEU A 101 18.42 -3.68 -0.25
N GLY A 102 17.28 -3.19 -0.70
CA GLY A 102 15.99 -3.82 -0.42
C GLY A 102 15.01 -3.72 -1.57
N PHE A 103 14.12 -4.71 -1.66
CA PHE A 103 13.05 -4.78 -2.66
C PHE A 103 11.69 -4.76 -2.00
N SER A 104 10.81 -3.93 -2.51
CA SER A 104 9.39 -3.89 -2.24
C SER A 104 8.63 -4.13 -3.52
N ALA A 105 7.43 -4.69 -3.44
CA ALA A 105 6.58 -4.88 -4.62
C ALA A 105 5.10 -4.88 -4.22
N MET A 106 4.22 -4.82 -5.23
CA MET A 106 2.82 -5.14 -5.04
C MET A 106 2.69 -6.46 -4.27
N MET A 107 1.83 -6.47 -3.27
CA MET A 107 1.59 -7.65 -2.44
C MET A 107 0.87 -8.76 -3.20
N HIS A 108 0.85 -9.93 -2.55
CA HIS A 108 0.11 -11.10 -3.04
C HIS A 108 0.71 -11.66 -4.33
N GLY A 109 -0.11 -12.27 -5.15
CA GLY A 109 0.32 -12.86 -6.40
C GLY A 109 0.81 -14.31 -6.24
N TYR A 110 1.07 -14.93 -7.39
CA TYR A 110 1.40 -16.36 -7.47
C TYR A 110 2.45 -16.58 -8.53
N LEU A 111 3.66 -16.86 -8.09
CA LEU A 111 4.82 -17.23 -8.88
C LEU A 111 5.29 -18.60 -8.37
N ALA A 112 5.03 -19.65 -9.13
CA ALA A 112 5.32 -21.04 -8.75
C ALA A 112 6.43 -21.63 -9.63
N PHE A 113 7.39 -22.29 -8.99
CA PHE A 113 8.62 -22.78 -9.61
C PHE A 113 8.81 -24.27 -9.35
N ASP A 114 9.42 -24.96 -10.32
CA ASP A 114 9.80 -26.37 -10.22
C ASP A 114 11.18 -26.56 -9.58
N GLU A 115 11.66 -27.79 -9.56
CA GLU A 115 12.97 -28.16 -9.00
C GLU A 115 14.17 -27.54 -9.72
N LYS A 116 13.98 -27.06 -10.95
CA LYS A 116 15.00 -26.38 -11.76
C LYS A 116 14.88 -24.87 -11.69
N ASP A 117 14.06 -24.36 -10.77
CA ASP A 117 13.77 -22.93 -10.59
C ASP A 117 13.13 -22.29 -11.85
N THR A 118 12.38 -23.08 -12.61
CA THR A 118 11.65 -22.63 -13.80
C THR A 118 10.22 -22.26 -13.40
N LEU A 119 9.75 -21.10 -13.85
CA LEU A 119 8.36 -20.64 -13.64
C LEU A 119 7.39 -21.61 -14.34
N LEU A 120 6.47 -22.18 -13.58
CA LEU A 120 5.56 -23.22 -14.05
C LEU A 120 4.37 -22.70 -14.84
N VAL A 121 3.85 -21.55 -14.45
CA VAL A 121 2.74 -20.86 -15.10
C VAL A 121 3.02 -19.36 -15.10
N PRO A 122 2.40 -18.56 -16.01
CA PRO A 122 2.56 -17.11 -15.97
C PRO A 122 2.19 -16.52 -14.61
N PHE A 123 2.91 -15.49 -14.19
CA PHE A 123 2.65 -14.77 -12.95
C PHE A 123 1.17 -14.34 -12.85
N ARG A 124 0.49 -14.72 -11.78
CA ARG A 124 -0.88 -14.32 -11.48
C ARG A 124 -0.86 -13.21 -10.44
N THR A 125 -1.16 -11.97 -10.86
CA THR A 125 -1.08 -10.80 -10.01
C THR A 125 -2.28 -10.68 -9.07
N TRP A 126 -2.18 -9.77 -8.10
CA TRP A 126 -3.25 -9.42 -7.16
C TRP A 126 -4.55 -8.96 -7.86
N ARG A 127 -4.44 -8.49 -9.08
CA ARG A 127 -5.57 -7.96 -9.87
C ARG A 127 -6.56 -9.03 -10.33
N ASN A 128 -6.16 -10.30 -10.32
CA ASN A 128 -7.01 -11.39 -10.76
C ASN A 128 -8.11 -11.73 -9.75
N ASN A 129 -9.34 -11.88 -10.22
CA ASN A 129 -10.52 -12.26 -9.40
C ASN A 129 -10.97 -13.70 -9.75
N ILE A 130 -10.05 -14.63 -9.89
CA ILE A 130 -10.30 -16.00 -10.35
C ILE A 130 -10.33 -17.03 -9.22
N THR A 131 -10.20 -16.60 -7.97
CA THR A 131 -10.00 -17.46 -6.80
C THR A 131 -11.16 -17.40 -5.80
N GLY A 132 -12.36 -17.04 -6.25
CA GLY A 132 -13.52 -16.88 -5.37
C GLY A 132 -13.90 -18.15 -4.62
N GLN A 133 -13.91 -19.32 -5.27
CA GLN A 133 -14.20 -20.60 -4.64
C GLN A 133 -13.14 -20.94 -3.58
N ALA A 134 -11.87 -20.82 -3.93
CA ALA A 134 -10.76 -21.09 -3.01
C ALA A 134 -10.82 -20.19 -1.77
N SER A 135 -11.03 -18.89 -1.97
CA SER A 135 -11.19 -17.93 -0.87
C SER A 135 -12.32 -18.34 0.08
N HIS A 136 -13.48 -18.63 -0.46
CA HIS A 136 -14.65 -19.03 0.32
C HIS A 136 -14.40 -20.30 1.16
N GLU A 137 -13.80 -21.33 0.57
CA GLU A 137 -13.50 -22.58 1.26
C GLU A 137 -12.39 -22.41 2.31
N LEU A 138 -11.34 -21.62 2.02
CA LEU A 138 -10.25 -21.37 2.94
C LEU A 138 -10.68 -20.54 4.17
N ILE A 139 -11.59 -19.59 4.00
CA ILE A 139 -12.16 -18.84 5.13
C ILE A 139 -12.84 -19.80 6.11
N LYS A 140 -13.59 -20.77 5.61
CA LYS A 140 -14.23 -21.80 6.46
C LYS A 140 -13.21 -22.72 7.11
N LEU A 141 -12.22 -23.17 6.35
CA LEU A 141 -11.19 -24.08 6.83
C LEU A 141 -10.34 -23.46 7.95
N PHE A 142 -9.93 -22.21 7.77
CA PHE A 142 -9.04 -21.52 8.71
C PHE A 142 -9.77 -20.75 9.80
N ASN A 143 -11.07 -20.49 9.64
CA ASN A 143 -11.79 -19.51 10.45
C ASN A 143 -11.02 -18.18 10.51
N TYR A 144 -10.59 -17.71 9.34
CA TYR A 144 -9.76 -16.52 9.14
C TYR A 144 -10.04 -15.94 7.76
N ASN A 145 -10.08 -14.61 7.63
CA ASN A 145 -10.33 -14.01 6.32
C ASN A 145 -9.15 -14.27 5.37
N VAL A 146 -9.45 -14.88 4.24
CA VAL A 146 -8.50 -15.14 3.14
C VAL A 146 -9.04 -14.49 1.88
N PRO A 147 -8.66 -13.25 1.59
CA PRO A 147 -9.08 -12.56 0.36
C PRO A 147 -8.63 -13.31 -0.90
N GLN A 148 -9.35 -13.09 -1.99
CA GLN A 148 -9.06 -13.76 -3.27
C GLN A 148 -7.63 -13.53 -3.78
N ARG A 149 -7.03 -12.39 -3.44
CA ARG A 149 -5.68 -12.03 -3.88
C ARG A 149 -4.55 -12.73 -3.12
N PHE A 150 -4.82 -13.34 -1.96
CA PHE A 150 -3.80 -14.07 -1.21
C PHE A 150 -3.20 -15.21 -2.02
N SER A 151 -1.89 -15.40 -1.90
CA SER A 151 -1.17 -16.43 -2.67
C SER A 151 -1.71 -17.84 -2.42
N ILE A 152 -2.10 -18.15 -1.17
CA ILE A 152 -2.70 -19.44 -0.85
C ILE A 152 -4.05 -19.66 -1.55
N ALA A 153 -4.82 -18.59 -1.77
CA ALA A 153 -6.06 -18.69 -2.53
C ALA A 153 -5.78 -19.04 -4.01
N HIS A 154 -4.73 -18.49 -4.59
CA HIS A 154 -4.28 -18.86 -5.95
C HIS A 154 -3.81 -20.31 -6.03
N LEU A 155 -2.99 -20.74 -5.07
CA LEU A 155 -2.55 -22.14 -5.02
C LEU A 155 -3.74 -23.09 -4.87
N TYR A 156 -4.64 -22.82 -3.95
CA TYR A 156 -5.80 -23.69 -3.72
C TYR A 156 -6.77 -23.69 -4.90
N GLN A 157 -6.95 -22.56 -5.57
CA GLN A 157 -7.75 -22.53 -6.80
C GLN A 157 -7.13 -23.36 -7.92
N ALA A 158 -5.81 -23.34 -8.06
CA ALA A 158 -5.11 -24.20 -9.01
C ALA A 158 -5.33 -25.70 -8.68
N ILE A 159 -5.35 -26.04 -7.39
CA ILE A 159 -5.69 -27.40 -6.93
C ILE A 159 -7.13 -27.77 -7.30
N LEU A 160 -8.09 -26.88 -7.01
CA LEU A 160 -9.51 -27.08 -7.33
C LEU A 160 -9.74 -27.24 -8.84
N ASN A 161 -8.96 -26.52 -9.65
CA ASN A 161 -9.00 -26.60 -11.12
C ASN A 161 -8.24 -27.80 -11.68
N ASN A 162 -7.61 -28.62 -10.83
CA ASN A 162 -6.77 -29.76 -11.23
C ASN A 162 -5.64 -29.38 -12.21
N GLU A 163 -5.03 -28.22 -12.00
CA GLU A 163 -3.93 -27.76 -12.85
C GLU A 163 -2.69 -28.64 -12.66
N GLU A 164 -2.11 -29.13 -13.74
CA GLU A 164 -1.02 -30.11 -13.72
C GLU A 164 0.27 -29.59 -13.05
N HIS A 165 0.54 -28.30 -13.13
CA HIS A 165 1.77 -27.71 -12.60
C HIS A 165 1.88 -27.85 -11.07
N VAL A 166 0.74 -27.98 -10.36
CA VAL A 166 0.71 -28.03 -8.89
C VAL A 166 1.57 -29.17 -8.35
N ASN A 167 1.55 -30.33 -9.02
CA ASN A 167 2.35 -31.48 -8.63
C ASN A 167 3.86 -31.24 -8.73
N LYS A 168 4.28 -30.28 -9.54
CA LYS A 168 5.70 -29.98 -9.81
C LYS A 168 6.25 -28.83 -8.95
N ILE A 169 5.43 -28.19 -8.13
CA ILE A 169 5.85 -27.03 -7.33
C ILE A 169 6.91 -27.45 -6.32
N LYS A 170 8.01 -26.72 -6.28
CA LYS A 170 9.04 -26.79 -5.24
C LYS A 170 9.09 -25.53 -4.39
N PHE A 171 8.66 -24.42 -4.95
CA PHE A 171 8.65 -23.12 -4.30
C PHE A 171 7.63 -22.21 -4.96
N PHE A 172 6.90 -21.43 -4.17
CA PHE A 172 6.10 -20.33 -4.70
C PHE A 172 6.26 -19.09 -3.83
N THR A 173 6.14 -17.92 -4.44
CA THR A 173 6.42 -16.66 -3.79
C THR A 173 5.68 -15.50 -4.46
N THR A 174 5.93 -14.30 -3.94
CA THR A 174 5.47 -13.02 -4.46
C THR A 174 6.50 -12.42 -5.42
N LEU A 175 6.15 -11.29 -6.04
CA LEU A 175 7.10 -10.58 -6.91
C LEU A 175 8.33 -10.09 -6.14
N ALA A 176 8.15 -9.50 -4.96
CA ALA A 176 9.28 -9.06 -4.13
C ALA A 176 10.19 -10.23 -3.75
N GLY A 177 9.61 -11.34 -3.33
CA GLY A 177 10.34 -12.57 -3.00
C GLY A 177 11.09 -13.14 -4.20
N PHE A 178 10.50 -13.11 -5.37
CA PHE A 178 11.12 -13.59 -6.62
C PHE A 178 12.34 -12.75 -7.01
N VAL A 179 12.20 -11.43 -7.03
CA VAL A 179 13.32 -10.53 -7.36
C VAL A 179 14.45 -10.68 -6.36
N HIS A 180 14.13 -10.66 -5.08
CA HIS A 180 15.11 -10.85 -4.00
C HIS A 180 15.87 -12.17 -4.15
N TRP A 181 15.16 -13.26 -4.36
CA TRP A 181 15.76 -14.58 -4.54
C TRP A 181 16.74 -14.62 -5.71
N LYS A 182 16.37 -14.06 -6.85
CA LYS A 182 17.25 -14.06 -8.02
C LYS A 182 18.52 -13.21 -7.82
N LEU A 183 18.47 -12.20 -6.97
CA LEU A 183 19.62 -11.34 -6.69
C LEU A 183 20.47 -11.82 -5.52
N SER A 184 19.89 -12.52 -4.55
CA SER A 184 20.58 -12.97 -3.33
C SER A 184 20.85 -14.47 -3.26
N GLY A 185 20.09 -15.26 -4.01
CA GLY A 185 20.07 -16.72 -3.86
C GLY A 185 19.22 -17.21 -2.70
N GLU A 186 18.58 -16.33 -1.93
CA GLU A 186 17.82 -16.68 -0.72
C GLU A 186 16.32 -16.68 -0.97
N LYS A 187 15.66 -17.81 -0.66
CA LYS A 187 14.21 -18.00 -0.78
C LYS A 187 13.49 -17.58 0.50
N VAL A 188 13.52 -16.28 0.78
CA VAL A 188 12.97 -15.68 1.99
C VAL A 188 11.98 -14.59 1.67
N LEU A 189 11.19 -14.18 2.66
CA LEU A 189 10.20 -13.11 2.51
C LEU A 189 10.04 -12.38 3.83
N GLY A 190 9.92 -11.06 3.79
CA GLY A 190 9.56 -10.27 4.96
C GLY A 190 8.17 -10.62 5.45
N ILE A 191 7.97 -10.60 6.77
CA ILE A 191 6.74 -11.04 7.41
C ILE A 191 5.50 -10.28 6.92
N GLY A 192 5.65 -8.99 6.60
CA GLY A 192 4.55 -8.18 6.07
C GLY A 192 4.03 -8.71 4.73
N ASP A 193 4.93 -9.04 3.82
CA ASP A 193 4.56 -9.62 2.52
C ASP A 193 4.12 -11.08 2.65
N ALA A 194 4.79 -11.86 3.52
CA ALA A 194 4.41 -13.24 3.83
C ALA A 194 2.98 -13.35 4.37
N SER A 195 2.53 -12.34 5.14
CA SER A 195 1.15 -12.29 5.66
C SER A 195 0.09 -12.21 4.57
N GLY A 196 0.45 -11.75 3.38
CA GLY A 196 -0.41 -11.76 2.18
C GLY A 196 -0.32 -13.04 1.36
N MET A 197 0.59 -13.94 1.71
CA MET A 197 0.66 -15.27 1.10
C MET A 197 -0.15 -16.29 1.88
N PHE A 198 0.07 -16.35 3.19
CA PHE A 198 -0.53 -17.30 4.10
C PHE A 198 -0.68 -16.65 5.49
N PRO A 199 -1.74 -16.98 6.28
CA PRO A 199 -1.94 -16.38 7.61
C PRO A 199 -0.74 -16.53 8.54
N ILE A 200 -0.41 -15.42 9.22
CA ILE A 200 0.70 -15.32 10.16
C ILE A 200 0.19 -15.47 11.61
N ASP A 201 0.95 -16.16 12.43
CA ASP A 201 0.85 -16.13 13.89
C ASP A 201 1.77 -15.03 14.42
N ILE A 202 1.19 -13.95 14.94
CA ILE A 202 1.97 -12.80 15.46
C ILE A 202 2.80 -13.13 16.69
N ASN A 203 2.48 -14.21 17.41
CA ASN A 203 3.23 -14.64 18.59
C ASN A 203 4.54 -15.34 18.20
N THR A 204 4.50 -16.18 17.17
CA THR A 204 5.69 -16.89 16.65
C THR A 204 6.41 -16.10 15.56
N LYS A 205 5.75 -15.09 14.97
CA LYS A 205 6.23 -14.32 13.82
C LYS A 205 6.59 -15.21 12.63
N ASP A 206 5.75 -16.20 12.40
CA ASP A 206 5.85 -17.16 11.31
C ASP A 206 4.44 -17.54 10.86
N TYR A 207 4.33 -18.37 9.84
CA TYR A 207 3.04 -18.90 9.40
C TYR A 207 2.32 -19.63 10.54
N ASN A 208 0.99 -19.50 10.57
CA ASN A 208 0.16 -20.16 11.57
C ASN A 208 0.26 -21.69 11.42
N GLU A 209 0.87 -22.36 12.38
CA GLU A 209 1.13 -23.81 12.36
C GLU A 209 -0.14 -24.63 12.23
N LYS A 210 -1.20 -24.26 12.96
CA LYS A 210 -2.47 -24.96 12.89
C LYS A 210 -3.07 -24.87 11.49
N MET A 211 -3.05 -23.70 10.88
CA MET A 211 -3.59 -23.50 9.52
C MET A 211 -2.77 -24.21 8.46
N LEU A 212 -1.44 -24.28 8.62
CA LEU A 212 -0.58 -25.10 7.76
C LEU A 212 -0.99 -26.56 7.82
N ALA A 213 -1.15 -27.10 9.03
CA ALA A 213 -1.58 -28.50 9.24
C ALA A 213 -2.99 -28.75 8.70
N ASP A 214 -3.93 -27.83 8.94
CA ASP A 214 -5.30 -27.92 8.44
C ASP A 214 -5.33 -27.94 6.89
N PHE A 215 -4.51 -27.12 6.25
CA PHE A 215 -4.41 -27.10 4.79
C PHE A 215 -3.84 -28.41 4.23
N ASP A 216 -2.73 -28.90 4.77
CA ASP A 216 -2.13 -30.15 4.34
C ASP A 216 -3.08 -31.35 4.53
N ALA A 217 -3.82 -31.39 5.64
CA ALA A 217 -4.84 -32.42 5.88
C ALA A 217 -6.01 -32.32 4.87
N HIS A 218 -6.41 -31.09 4.54
CA HIS A 218 -7.52 -30.84 3.62
C HIS A 218 -7.23 -31.32 2.18
N ILE A 219 -5.98 -31.24 1.74
CA ILE A 219 -5.56 -31.66 0.41
C ILE A 219 -4.84 -33.02 0.38
N ALA A 220 -4.86 -33.76 1.49
CA ALA A 220 -4.11 -35.02 1.63
C ALA A 220 -4.48 -36.08 0.59
N ASP A 221 -5.73 -36.11 0.14
CA ASP A 221 -6.24 -37.02 -0.89
C ASP A 221 -5.62 -36.78 -2.28
N LYS A 222 -5.07 -35.60 -2.51
CA LYS A 222 -4.39 -35.24 -3.78
C LYS A 222 -3.00 -35.86 -3.92
N ASN A 223 -2.39 -36.28 -2.80
CA ASN A 223 -1.06 -36.92 -2.78
C ASN A 223 0.05 -36.11 -3.44
N TYR A 224 0.08 -34.79 -3.24
CA TYR A 224 1.18 -33.97 -3.74
C TYR A 224 2.50 -34.33 -3.03
N PRO A 225 3.66 -34.25 -3.71
CA PRO A 225 4.96 -34.62 -3.14
C PRO A 225 5.55 -33.55 -2.22
N TRP A 226 4.77 -32.56 -1.81
CA TRP A 226 5.18 -31.44 -0.96
C TRP A 226 4.15 -31.19 0.16
N SER A 227 4.62 -30.61 1.25
CA SER A 227 3.76 -29.95 2.25
C SER A 227 3.77 -28.43 2.03
N ILE A 228 2.74 -27.75 2.49
CA ILE A 228 2.62 -26.29 2.27
C ILE A 228 3.82 -25.51 2.83
N ARG A 229 4.31 -25.87 4.00
CA ARG A 229 5.50 -25.21 4.58
C ARG A 229 6.75 -25.37 3.70
N GLU A 230 6.94 -26.53 3.09
CA GLU A 230 8.11 -26.80 2.24
C GLU A 230 8.20 -25.91 1.02
N ILE A 231 7.07 -25.50 0.47
CA ILE A 231 7.02 -24.69 -0.75
C ILE A 231 6.86 -23.19 -0.50
N LEU A 232 6.57 -22.78 0.74
CA LEU A 232 6.51 -21.37 1.15
C LEU A 232 7.91 -20.79 1.40
N PRO A 233 8.12 -19.49 1.17
CA PRO A 233 9.37 -18.83 1.55
C PRO A 233 9.54 -18.81 3.08
N LYS A 234 10.79 -18.79 3.54
CA LYS A 234 11.11 -18.58 4.96
C LYS A 234 10.78 -17.14 5.36
N VAL A 235 10.10 -16.97 6.47
CA VAL A 235 9.70 -15.67 7.01
C VAL A 235 10.83 -15.03 7.80
N LEU A 236 11.10 -13.76 7.51
CA LEU A 236 12.04 -12.92 8.25
C LEU A 236 11.33 -11.64 8.72
N VAL A 237 11.75 -11.09 9.84
CA VAL A 237 11.25 -9.80 10.35
C VAL A 237 12.22 -8.67 10.04
N ALA A 238 11.73 -7.44 10.06
CA ALA A 238 12.54 -6.25 9.87
C ALA A 238 13.77 -6.25 10.80
N GLY A 239 14.92 -5.89 10.27
CA GLY A 239 16.18 -5.88 10.99
C GLY A 239 17.00 -7.16 10.85
N GLU A 240 16.42 -8.26 10.37
CA GLU A 240 17.17 -9.46 10.04
C GLU A 240 17.89 -9.32 8.69
N ASN A 241 19.03 -9.98 8.54
CA ASN A 241 19.74 -10.03 7.27
C ASN A 241 19.14 -11.11 6.38
N ALA A 242 18.80 -10.75 5.15
CA ALA A 242 18.17 -11.65 4.17
C ALA A 242 19.14 -12.13 3.08
N GLY A 243 20.43 -12.05 3.34
CA GLY A 243 21.48 -12.45 2.40
C GLY A 243 22.24 -11.27 1.81
N TYR A 244 22.95 -11.55 0.74
CA TYR A 244 23.86 -10.60 0.09
C TYR A 244 23.67 -10.63 -1.41
N LEU A 245 23.85 -9.48 -2.03
CA LEU A 245 23.85 -9.38 -3.49
C LEU A 245 24.99 -10.26 -4.05
N THR A 246 24.62 -11.26 -4.84
CA THR A 246 25.59 -12.16 -5.48
C THR A 246 26.23 -11.50 -6.70
N ALA A 247 27.33 -12.08 -7.19
CA ALA A 247 27.95 -11.61 -8.44
C ALA A 247 26.99 -11.69 -9.63
N GLU A 248 26.20 -12.75 -9.71
CA GLU A 248 25.16 -12.92 -10.74
C GLU A 248 24.02 -11.92 -10.55
N GLY A 249 23.60 -11.70 -9.30
CA GLY A 249 22.58 -10.71 -8.95
C GLY A 249 23.02 -9.27 -9.28
N ALA A 250 24.27 -8.92 -9.02
CA ALA A 250 24.82 -7.62 -9.36
C ALA A 250 24.77 -7.36 -10.87
N LYS A 251 25.10 -8.37 -11.68
CA LYS A 251 25.01 -8.27 -13.15
C LYS A 251 23.57 -8.22 -13.66
N LEU A 252 22.66 -8.91 -12.96
CA LEU A 252 21.24 -8.87 -13.31
C LEU A 252 20.66 -7.49 -13.04
N LEU A 253 21.04 -6.84 -11.95
CA LEU A 253 20.61 -5.49 -11.62
C LEU A 253 21.30 -4.45 -12.51
N ASP A 254 22.62 -4.57 -12.67
CA ASP A 254 23.47 -3.68 -13.44
C ASP A 254 24.24 -4.45 -14.53
N PRO A 255 23.68 -4.55 -15.76
CA PRO A 255 24.33 -5.26 -16.86
C PRO A 255 25.67 -4.65 -17.29
N THR A 256 25.97 -3.38 -16.92
CA THR A 256 27.27 -2.76 -17.21
C THR A 256 28.42 -3.40 -16.43
N GLY A 257 28.10 -4.13 -15.35
CA GLY A 257 29.08 -4.79 -14.48
C GLY A 257 29.81 -3.84 -13.53
N THR A 258 29.36 -2.60 -13.38
CA THR A 258 29.99 -1.61 -12.50
C THR A 258 29.65 -1.87 -11.03
N LEU A 259 28.42 -2.28 -10.73
CA LEU A 259 27.99 -2.58 -9.36
C LEU A 259 28.65 -3.87 -8.87
N GLN A 260 29.30 -3.80 -7.71
CA GLN A 260 29.97 -4.94 -7.07
C GLN A 260 28.99 -5.78 -6.25
N ALA A 261 29.30 -7.08 -6.15
CA ALA A 261 28.61 -8.01 -5.24
C ALA A 261 28.94 -7.72 -3.77
N GLY A 262 28.14 -8.31 -2.87
CA GLY A 262 28.41 -8.30 -1.43
C GLY A 262 27.55 -7.35 -0.63
N THR A 263 26.70 -6.55 -1.25
CA THR A 263 25.78 -5.66 -0.54
C THR A 263 24.80 -6.46 0.33
N PRO A 264 24.71 -6.17 1.65
CA PRO A 264 23.69 -6.80 2.51
C PRO A 264 22.28 -6.42 2.04
N MET A 265 21.38 -7.39 2.09
CA MET A 265 19.99 -7.20 1.66
C MET A 265 19.02 -7.42 2.82
N CYS A 266 18.08 -6.51 2.98
CA CYS A 266 17.01 -6.67 3.96
C CYS A 266 15.91 -7.60 3.45
N PRO A 267 15.04 -8.13 4.33
CA PRO A 267 13.91 -8.93 3.89
C PRO A 267 13.06 -8.18 2.85
N PRO A 268 12.71 -8.83 1.72
CA PRO A 268 11.84 -8.21 0.73
C PRO A 268 10.43 -8.07 1.29
N GLU A 269 9.77 -6.95 1.02
CA GLU A 269 8.47 -6.63 1.59
C GLU A 269 7.42 -6.25 0.54
N GLY A 270 6.18 -6.19 0.97
CA GLY A 270 5.08 -5.68 0.17
C GLY A 270 4.90 -4.17 0.31
N ASP A 271 4.22 -3.58 -0.66
CA ASP A 271 3.99 -2.13 -0.74
C ASP A 271 3.17 -1.58 0.43
N ALA A 272 2.26 -2.35 1.02
CA ALA A 272 1.51 -1.94 2.21
C ALA A 272 2.46 -1.71 3.40
N GLY A 273 3.33 -2.67 3.69
CA GLY A 273 4.29 -2.58 4.80
C GLY A 273 5.32 -1.48 4.60
N THR A 274 5.87 -1.35 3.42
CA THR A 274 6.85 -0.29 3.12
C THR A 274 6.22 1.10 3.11
N GLY A 275 4.95 1.20 2.70
CA GLY A 275 4.18 2.42 2.82
C GLY A 275 3.97 2.85 4.27
N MET A 276 3.75 1.91 5.18
CA MET A 276 3.65 2.18 6.62
C MET A 276 4.99 2.66 7.19
N VAL A 277 6.11 2.10 6.76
CA VAL A 277 7.45 2.55 7.14
C VAL A 277 7.70 3.98 6.64
N ALA A 278 7.40 4.24 5.38
CA ALA A 278 7.57 5.56 4.75
C ALA A 278 6.73 6.66 5.39
N THR A 279 5.70 6.31 6.13
CA THR A 279 4.78 7.24 6.80
C THR A 279 4.88 7.20 8.33
N ASN A 280 5.82 6.45 8.88
CA ASN A 280 6.00 6.28 10.34
C ASN A 280 4.72 5.79 11.04
N THR A 281 4.04 4.80 10.48
CA THR A 281 2.76 4.27 11.00
C THR A 281 2.84 2.77 11.30
N VAL A 282 3.92 2.35 11.93
CA VAL A 282 4.14 0.95 12.33
C VAL A 282 3.83 0.69 13.82
N THR A 283 3.52 1.72 14.57
CA THR A 283 3.25 1.65 16.00
C THR A 283 1.80 1.24 16.26
N LYS A 284 1.58 0.39 17.27
CA LYS A 284 0.23 0.02 17.72
C LYS A 284 -0.62 1.24 18.01
N ARG A 285 -1.92 1.18 17.72
CA ARG A 285 -2.93 2.24 17.84
C ARG A 285 -2.78 3.39 16.84
N THR A 286 -1.88 3.27 15.89
CA THR A 286 -1.76 4.22 14.79
C THR A 286 -2.17 3.57 13.49
N GLY A 287 -2.40 4.37 12.50
CA GLY A 287 -2.75 3.90 11.17
C GLY A 287 -2.39 4.87 10.08
N ASN A 288 -2.57 4.39 8.88
CA ASN A 288 -2.26 5.07 7.64
C ASN A 288 -3.50 5.01 6.75
N VAL A 289 -3.89 6.13 6.15
CA VAL A 289 -4.97 6.18 5.17
C VAL A 289 -4.44 6.79 3.88
N SER A 290 -4.47 6.01 2.82
CA SER A 290 -4.22 6.48 1.46
C SER A 290 -5.55 6.71 0.77
N ALA A 291 -5.88 7.96 0.42
CA ALA A 291 -7.16 8.33 -0.16
C ALA A 291 -6.98 9.08 -1.47
N GLY A 292 -7.43 8.47 -2.55
CA GLY A 292 -7.42 9.01 -3.90
C GLY A 292 -8.61 8.48 -4.70
N THR A 293 -8.38 7.75 -5.79
CA THR A 293 -9.44 7.05 -6.54
C THR A 293 -10.12 5.98 -5.69
N SER A 294 -9.33 5.26 -4.92
CA SER A 294 -9.77 4.32 -3.88
C SER A 294 -9.24 4.79 -2.52
N VAL A 295 -9.65 4.14 -1.45
CA VAL A 295 -9.13 4.42 -0.12
C VAL A 295 -8.71 3.13 0.60
N PHE A 296 -7.51 3.16 1.17
CA PHE A 296 -6.97 2.10 2.02
C PHE A 296 -6.74 2.66 3.41
N ALA A 297 -7.33 2.03 4.41
CA ALA A 297 -7.07 2.34 5.81
C ALA A 297 -6.39 1.14 6.46
N MET A 298 -5.20 1.34 7.01
CA MET A 298 -4.41 0.30 7.69
C MET A 298 -4.20 0.70 9.14
N ILE A 299 -4.69 -0.13 10.06
CA ILE A 299 -4.60 0.13 11.50
C ILE A 299 -3.76 -0.95 12.16
N VAL A 300 -2.74 -0.55 12.92
CA VAL A 300 -1.89 -1.47 13.69
C VAL A 300 -2.60 -1.85 14.97
N LEU A 301 -2.86 -3.14 15.12
CA LEU A 301 -3.66 -3.71 16.21
C LEU A 301 -2.77 -4.17 17.38
N GLU A 302 -3.36 -4.20 18.57
CA GLU A 302 -2.71 -4.72 19.78
C GLU A 302 -2.94 -6.23 19.97
N ARG A 303 -3.97 -6.79 19.32
CA ARG A 303 -4.42 -8.17 19.47
C ARG A 303 -5.16 -8.67 18.25
N ASP A 304 -5.34 -9.97 18.15
CA ASP A 304 -6.20 -10.57 17.14
C ASP A 304 -7.66 -10.11 17.30
N LEU A 305 -8.40 -10.10 16.20
CA LEU A 305 -9.83 -9.86 16.21
C LEU A 305 -10.56 -11.07 16.79
N SER A 306 -11.72 -10.84 17.42
CA SER A 306 -12.48 -11.88 18.11
C SER A 306 -13.18 -12.86 17.17
N LYS A 307 -13.40 -12.46 15.91
CA LYS A 307 -14.07 -13.27 14.88
C LYS A 307 -13.61 -12.87 13.48
N VAL A 308 -14.06 -13.59 12.47
CA VAL A 308 -13.77 -13.31 11.06
C VAL A 308 -14.64 -12.16 10.56
N TYR A 309 -14.01 -11.21 9.89
CA TYR A 309 -14.69 -10.13 9.16
C TYR A 309 -14.17 -10.12 7.72
N GLU A 310 -15.04 -10.44 6.78
CA GLU A 310 -14.67 -10.44 5.35
C GLU A 310 -14.44 -9.02 4.80
N GLU A 311 -14.89 -8.01 5.53
CA GLU A 311 -14.67 -6.58 5.21
C GLU A 311 -13.26 -6.10 5.54
N LEU A 312 -12.50 -6.87 6.34
CA LEU A 312 -11.16 -6.50 6.80
C LEU A 312 -10.14 -7.55 6.37
N ASP A 313 -9.07 -7.10 5.72
CA ASP A 313 -7.94 -7.95 5.41
C ASP A 313 -6.91 -7.87 6.53
N MET A 314 -6.42 -9.03 6.95
CA MET A 314 -5.46 -9.14 8.03
C MET A 314 -4.07 -9.39 7.45
N VAL A 315 -3.18 -8.44 7.67
CA VAL A 315 -1.77 -8.49 7.27
C VAL A 315 -0.90 -8.10 8.46
N THR A 316 0.41 -7.93 8.27
CA THR A 316 1.29 -7.47 9.34
C THR A 316 2.17 -6.30 8.88
N THR A 317 2.71 -5.57 9.87
CA THR A 317 3.82 -4.65 9.63
C THR A 317 5.09 -5.44 9.33
N PRO A 318 6.15 -4.82 8.79
CA PRO A 318 7.44 -5.49 8.62
C PRO A 318 8.07 -6.01 9.92
N ALA A 319 7.65 -5.50 11.07
CA ALA A 319 8.07 -5.99 12.39
C ALA A 319 7.22 -7.15 12.91
N GLY A 320 6.11 -7.48 12.23
CA GLY A 320 5.23 -8.58 12.57
C GLY A 320 4.06 -8.24 13.49
N ASP A 321 3.73 -6.97 13.66
CA ASP A 321 2.51 -6.55 14.36
C ASP A 321 1.30 -6.66 13.43
N LEU A 322 0.18 -7.09 13.98
CA LEU A 322 -1.04 -7.30 13.19
C LEU A 322 -1.61 -5.98 12.68
N VAL A 323 -2.05 -5.98 11.44
CA VAL A 323 -2.69 -4.85 10.77
C VAL A 323 -4.04 -5.26 10.21
N ALA A 324 -5.08 -4.50 10.54
CA ALA A 324 -6.36 -4.61 9.85
C ALA A 324 -6.42 -3.57 8.73
N MET A 325 -6.74 -4.02 7.53
CA MET A 325 -6.88 -3.17 6.35
C MET A 325 -8.33 -3.14 5.87
N ALA A 326 -8.91 -1.93 5.80
CA ALA A 326 -10.18 -1.68 5.15
C ALA A 326 -9.89 -1.04 3.78
N HIS A 327 -10.31 -1.70 2.71
CA HIS A 327 -10.16 -1.22 1.34
C HIS A 327 -11.51 -0.86 0.75
N SER A 328 -11.69 0.39 0.34
CA SER A 328 -12.86 0.85 -0.40
C SER A 328 -12.44 1.17 -1.85
N ASN A 329 -13.18 0.62 -2.81
CA ASN A 329 -12.89 0.81 -4.23
C ASN A 329 -13.17 2.23 -4.72
N ASN A 330 -14.06 2.95 -4.04
CA ASN A 330 -14.59 4.23 -4.47
C ASN A 330 -14.27 5.33 -3.45
N CYS A 331 -13.70 6.43 -3.90
CA CYS A 331 -13.39 7.57 -3.03
C CYS A 331 -13.70 8.90 -3.73
N THR A 332 -12.73 9.54 -4.40
CA THR A 332 -12.89 10.92 -4.91
C THR A 332 -13.28 11.02 -6.38
N THR A 333 -13.39 9.94 -7.11
CA THR A 333 -13.67 9.97 -8.56
C THR A 333 -14.97 10.71 -8.88
N ASP A 334 -16.04 10.47 -8.13
CA ASP A 334 -17.32 11.13 -8.34
C ASP A 334 -17.26 12.63 -8.02
N LEU A 335 -16.63 13.00 -6.91
CA LEU A 335 -16.41 14.41 -6.58
C LEU A 335 -15.62 15.13 -7.67
N ASN A 336 -14.58 14.49 -8.21
CA ASN A 336 -13.80 15.05 -9.31
C ASN A 336 -14.68 15.28 -10.56
N SER A 337 -15.63 14.40 -10.84
CA SER A 337 -16.59 14.56 -11.94
C SER A 337 -17.49 15.79 -11.73
N TRP A 338 -17.98 16.01 -10.52
CA TRP A 338 -18.76 17.19 -10.18
C TRP A 338 -17.94 18.48 -10.31
N ILE A 339 -16.69 18.48 -9.85
CA ILE A 339 -15.80 19.64 -9.98
C ILE A 339 -15.53 19.94 -11.46
N SER A 340 -15.34 18.92 -12.28
CA SER A 340 -15.21 19.08 -13.74
C SER A 340 -16.46 19.68 -14.36
N LEU A 341 -17.65 19.29 -13.90
CA LEU A 341 -18.92 19.87 -14.35
C LEU A 341 -19.02 21.36 -13.96
N PHE A 342 -18.64 21.73 -12.74
CA PHE A 342 -18.59 23.14 -12.34
C PHE A 342 -17.59 23.94 -13.17
N HIS A 343 -16.45 23.36 -13.50
CA HIS A 343 -15.47 23.99 -14.39
C HIS A 343 -16.06 24.25 -15.78
N GLU A 344 -16.73 23.27 -16.35
CA GLU A 344 -17.40 23.40 -17.64
C GLU A 344 -18.51 24.48 -17.60
N CYS A 345 -19.28 24.55 -16.52
CA CYS A 345 -20.27 25.60 -16.31
C CYS A 345 -19.65 26.99 -16.34
N LEU A 346 -18.58 27.21 -15.57
CA LEU A 346 -17.85 28.49 -15.53
C LEU A 346 -17.27 28.85 -16.91
N THR A 347 -16.67 27.90 -17.57
CA THR A 347 -16.11 28.06 -18.92
C THR A 347 -17.18 28.45 -19.92
N SER A 348 -18.37 27.88 -19.80
CA SER A 348 -19.52 28.20 -20.67
C SER A 348 -20.00 29.67 -20.52
N PHE A 349 -19.77 30.27 -19.37
CA PHE A 349 -20.01 31.68 -19.09
C PHE A 349 -18.82 32.60 -19.41
N GLY A 350 -17.75 32.03 -19.99
CA GLY A 350 -16.53 32.78 -20.30
C GLY A 350 -15.65 33.12 -19.09
N VAL A 351 -15.93 32.51 -17.95
CA VAL A 351 -15.11 32.68 -16.73
C VAL A 351 -13.88 31.81 -16.84
N LYS A 352 -12.69 32.42 -16.75
CA LYS A 352 -11.43 31.72 -16.72
C LYS A 352 -11.02 31.47 -15.27
N VAL A 353 -10.97 30.21 -14.90
CA VAL A 353 -10.54 29.76 -13.58
C VAL A 353 -9.54 28.61 -13.75
N ASP A 354 -8.44 28.67 -13.04
CA ASP A 354 -7.48 27.56 -12.99
C ASP A 354 -8.14 26.34 -12.32
N ALA A 355 -7.91 25.15 -12.87
CA ALA A 355 -8.50 23.92 -12.35
C ALA A 355 -8.11 23.65 -10.90
N ASN A 356 -6.84 23.90 -10.52
CA ASN A 356 -6.37 23.72 -9.17
C ASN A 356 -6.97 24.75 -8.19
N GLU A 357 -7.15 25.99 -8.62
CA GLU A 357 -7.82 27.03 -7.85
C GLU A 357 -9.28 26.69 -7.60
N LEU A 358 -10.00 26.23 -8.62
CA LEU A 358 -11.39 25.77 -8.48
C LEU A 358 -11.51 24.62 -7.49
N PHE A 359 -10.65 23.62 -7.65
CA PHE A 359 -10.59 22.46 -6.78
C PHE A 359 -10.38 22.86 -5.30
N SER A 360 -9.38 23.68 -5.03
CA SER A 360 -9.06 24.17 -3.70
C SER A 360 -10.20 25.04 -3.11
N THR A 361 -10.79 25.91 -3.93
CA THR A 361 -11.90 26.78 -3.51
C THR A 361 -13.13 25.97 -3.11
N LEU A 362 -13.50 24.96 -3.90
CA LEU A 362 -14.65 24.11 -3.60
C LEU A 362 -14.40 23.22 -2.38
N TYR A 363 -13.20 22.65 -2.25
CA TYR A 363 -12.85 21.89 -1.06
C TYR A 363 -12.94 22.74 0.22
N ASN A 364 -12.36 23.93 0.22
CA ASN A 364 -12.47 24.85 1.37
C ASN A 364 -13.92 25.26 1.67
N LYS A 365 -14.74 25.39 0.63
CA LYS A 365 -16.17 25.71 0.78
C LYS A 365 -16.91 24.65 1.62
N ALA A 366 -16.53 23.39 1.50
CA ALA A 366 -17.13 22.30 2.26
C ALA A 366 -17.02 22.49 3.78
N LEU A 367 -15.98 23.13 4.27
CA LEU A 367 -15.79 23.39 5.71
C LEU A 367 -16.81 24.40 6.28
N GLU A 368 -17.44 25.20 5.44
CA GLU A 368 -18.53 26.11 5.82
C GLU A 368 -19.90 25.40 5.94
N GLY A 369 -19.98 24.13 5.49
CA GLY A 369 -21.21 23.34 5.54
C GLY A 369 -21.54 22.83 6.94
N ASP A 370 -22.77 22.35 7.10
CA ASP A 370 -23.20 21.70 8.32
C ASP A 370 -22.42 20.41 8.57
N ALA A 371 -22.16 20.07 9.82
CA ALA A 371 -21.37 18.89 10.19
C ALA A 371 -21.99 17.56 9.68
N ASP A 372 -23.32 17.50 9.53
CA ASP A 372 -24.06 16.38 9.00
C ASP A 372 -24.36 16.50 7.48
N CYS A 373 -23.75 17.43 6.78
CA CYS A 373 -23.98 17.74 5.36
C CYS A 373 -25.39 18.29 5.06
N GLY A 374 -26.07 18.88 6.04
CA GLY A 374 -27.37 19.53 5.85
C GLY A 374 -28.52 18.61 5.43
N GLY A 375 -28.43 17.34 5.75
CA GLY A 375 -29.44 16.35 5.38
C GLY A 375 -29.29 15.78 3.97
N LEU A 376 -28.21 16.11 3.26
CA LEU A 376 -27.93 15.58 1.93
C LEU A 376 -27.40 14.15 1.99
N LEU A 377 -27.54 13.41 0.89
CA LEU A 377 -27.02 12.05 0.74
C LEU A 377 -26.40 11.88 -0.65
N ALA A 378 -25.27 11.22 -0.70
CA ALA A 378 -24.63 10.85 -1.97
C ALA A 378 -23.94 9.48 -1.83
N TYR A 379 -23.78 8.81 -2.95
CA TYR A 379 -22.96 7.61 -3.10
C TYR A 379 -21.99 7.83 -4.25
N CYS A 380 -20.72 7.53 -4.00
CA CYS A 380 -19.63 7.71 -4.97
C CYS A 380 -19.30 6.42 -5.75
N TYR A 381 -20.20 5.48 -5.82
CA TYR A 381 -19.96 4.14 -6.34
C TYR A 381 -19.95 4.12 -7.88
N HIS A 382 -18.75 4.28 -8.44
CA HIS A 382 -18.50 4.04 -9.87
C HIS A 382 -18.31 2.55 -10.19
N SER A 383 -17.93 1.76 -9.17
CA SER A 383 -17.76 0.30 -9.24
C SER A 383 -18.38 -0.36 -8.03
N GLY A 384 -18.29 -1.67 -7.96
CA GLY A 384 -18.72 -2.42 -6.78
C GLY A 384 -17.96 -1.99 -5.52
N GLU A 385 -18.61 -2.18 -4.37
CA GLU A 385 -18.06 -1.84 -3.06
C GLU A 385 -18.32 -2.99 -2.09
N HIS A 386 -17.32 -3.84 -1.89
CA HIS A 386 -17.47 -5.07 -1.11
C HIS A 386 -17.77 -4.82 0.38
N ILE A 387 -17.26 -3.73 0.97
CA ILE A 387 -17.51 -3.40 2.38
C ILE A 387 -19.01 -3.22 2.65
N THR A 388 -19.73 -2.65 1.68
CA THR A 388 -21.18 -2.44 1.77
C THR A 388 -22.00 -3.46 0.98
N GLY A 389 -21.35 -4.48 0.40
CA GLY A 389 -22.02 -5.63 -0.22
C GLY A 389 -22.47 -5.43 -1.66
N PHE A 390 -21.89 -4.48 -2.40
CA PHE A 390 -22.26 -4.19 -3.79
C PHE A 390 -21.26 -4.77 -4.78
N THR A 391 -21.75 -5.43 -5.83
CA THR A 391 -20.95 -5.97 -6.94
C THR A 391 -20.76 -4.96 -8.08
N GLU A 392 -21.63 -3.98 -8.18
CA GLU A 392 -21.55 -2.84 -9.09
C GLU A 392 -22.09 -1.59 -8.39
N GLY A 393 -21.97 -0.42 -8.99
CA GLY A 393 -22.41 0.82 -8.37
C GLY A 393 -23.05 1.81 -9.36
N ARG A 394 -23.73 2.80 -8.80
CA ARG A 394 -24.26 3.96 -9.51
C ARG A 394 -23.95 5.21 -8.69
N PRO A 395 -23.17 6.17 -9.22
CA PRO A 395 -23.03 7.47 -8.56
C PRO A 395 -24.39 8.11 -8.38
N LEU A 396 -24.71 8.56 -7.17
CA LEU A 396 -26.05 8.97 -6.81
C LEU A 396 -26.05 10.18 -5.88
N PHE A 397 -26.90 11.15 -6.15
CA PHE A 397 -27.16 12.27 -5.24
C PHE A 397 -28.65 12.33 -4.93
N VAL A 398 -28.99 12.34 -3.65
CA VAL A 398 -30.38 12.33 -3.18
C VAL A 398 -30.56 13.35 -2.05
N ARG A 399 -31.68 14.04 -2.06
CA ARG A 399 -32.07 14.95 -0.99
C ARG A 399 -33.58 14.97 -0.76
N LYS A 400 -33.95 15.33 0.45
CA LYS A 400 -35.34 15.66 0.77
C LYS A 400 -35.61 17.13 0.43
N SER A 401 -36.88 17.48 0.30
CA SER A 401 -37.28 18.87 0.03
C SER A 401 -36.87 19.87 1.11
N ASP A 402 -36.74 19.39 2.35
CA ASP A 402 -36.35 20.19 3.52
C ASP A 402 -34.84 20.15 3.84
N SER A 403 -34.04 19.48 3.02
CA SER A 403 -32.60 19.46 3.17
C SER A 403 -31.99 20.83 2.88
N LYS A 404 -30.92 21.17 3.60
CA LYS A 404 -30.18 22.42 3.38
C LYS A 404 -29.29 22.32 2.16
N PHE A 405 -29.84 22.56 1.00
CA PHE A 405 -29.16 22.43 -0.28
C PHE A 405 -28.43 23.73 -0.64
N ASN A 406 -27.14 23.74 -0.43
CA ASN A 406 -26.24 24.82 -0.83
C ASN A 406 -24.89 24.23 -1.26
N LEU A 407 -24.01 25.06 -1.81
CA LEU A 407 -22.72 24.62 -2.33
C LEU A 407 -21.84 23.97 -1.26
N ALA A 408 -21.78 24.57 -0.08
CA ALA A 408 -20.96 24.07 1.02
C ALA A 408 -21.39 22.66 1.43
N ASN A 409 -22.67 22.42 1.65
CA ASN A 409 -23.22 21.11 2.00
C ASN A 409 -23.08 20.12 0.85
N PHE A 410 -23.23 20.57 -0.39
CA PHE A 410 -23.08 19.73 -1.57
C PHE A 410 -21.66 19.16 -1.69
N ILE A 411 -20.65 20.00 -1.58
CA ILE A 411 -19.26 19.53 -1.61
C ILE A 411 -18.95 18.67 -0.37
N ARG A 412 -19.44 19.08 0.80
CA ARG A 412 -19.21 18.33 2.04
C ARG A 412 -19.80 16.92 2.01
N VAL A 413 -21.00 16.73 1.44
CA VAL A 413 -21.59 15.38 1.34
C VAL A 413 -20.77 14.49 0.41
N HIS A 414 -20.19 15.03 -0.65
CA HIS A 414 -19.34 14.26 -1.54
C HIS A 414 -17.99 13.90 -0.90
N LEU A 415 -17.40 14.78 -0.10
CA LEU A 415 -16.23 14.44 0.70
C LEU A 415 -16.55 13.40 1.78
N SER A 416 -17.69 13.52 2.42
CA SER A 416 -18.12 12.58 3.47
C SER A 416 -18.42 11.19 2.91
N THR A 417 -19.14 11.12 1.78
CA THR A 417 -19.46 9.83 1.15
C THR A 417 -18.23 9.14 0.56
N ALA A 418 -17.21 9.91 0.15
CA ALA A 418 -15.92 9.36 -0.27
C ALA A 418 -15.27 8.50 0.82
N LEU A 419 -15.58 8.75 2.08
CA LEU A 419 -15.08 8.02 3.25
C LEU A 419 -16.10 7.04 3.85
N GLY A 420 -17.32 6.97 3.32
CA GLY A 420 -18.42 6.23 3.92
C GLY A 420 -18.18 4.73 4.02
N ALA A 421 -17.72 4.09 2.97
CA ALA A 421 -17.43 2.65 2.97
C ALA A 421 -16.23 2.34 3.88
N MET A 422 -15.15 3.12 3.81
CA MET A 422 -14.01 2.99 4.71
C MET A 422 -14.44 3.12 6.18
N LYS A 423 -15.24 4.12 6.50
CA LYS A 423 -15.79 4.34 7.85
C LYS A 423 -16.59 3.12 8.32
N THR A 424 -17.37 2.52 7.45
CA THR A 424 -18.12 1.29 7.76
C THR A 424 -17.17 0.15 8.17
N GLY A 425 -16.06 -0.02 7.45
CA GLY A 425 -15.03 -0.99 7.83
C GLY A 425 -14.33 -0.65 9.15
N LEU A 426 -13.97 0.61 9.36
CA LEU A 426 -13.30 1.06 10.60
C LEU A 426 -14.22 0.99 11.82
N ASP A 427 -15.52 1.15 11.65
CA ASP A 427 -16.49 0.99 12.74
C ASP A 427 -16.50 -0.44 13.31
N ILE A 428 -16.18 -1.44 12.51
CA ILE A 428 -15.98 -2.81 13.00
C ILE A 428 -14.87 -2.81 14.06
N LEU A 429 -13.73 -2.17 13.77
CA LEU A 429 -12.60 -2.10 14.69
C LEU A 429 -12.95 -1.31 15.95
N THR A 430 -13.50 -0.13 15.81
CA THR A 430 -13.69 0.79 16.94
C THR A 430 -14.92 0.50 17.76
N LYS A 431 -16.01 0.00 17.16
CA LYS A 431 -17.29 -0.22 17.83
C LYS A 431 -17.53 -1.68 18.22
N GLU A 432 -17.16 -2.65 17.38
CA GLU A 432 -17.35 -4.07 17.66
C GLU A 432 -16.15 -4.69 18.39
N GLU A 433 -14.93 -4.35 17.96
CA GLU A 433 -13.69 -4.91 18.51
C GLU A 433 -13.02 -4.03 19.57
N ASN A 434 -13.56 -2.84 19.86
CA ASN A 434 -13.03 -1.90 20.85
C ASN A 434 -11.56 -1.51 20.60
N VAL A 435 -11.16 -1.44 19.34
CA VAL A 435 -9.83 -1.00 18.95
C VAL A 435 -9.68 0.51 19.20
N THR A 436 -8.60 0.89 19.85
CA THR A 436 -8.24 2.29 20.05
C THR A 436 -7.37 2.78 18.90
N ILE A 437 -7.75 3.88 18.27
CA ILE A 437 -6.96 4.58 17.25
C ILE A 437 -6.54 5.93 17.86
N GLU A 438 -5.23 6.13 18.04
CA GLU A 438 -4.69 7.35 18.63
C GLU A 438 -4.32 8.40 17.59
N GLN A 439 -3.88 7.95 16.42
CA GLN A 439 -3.44 8.83 15.34
C GLN A 439 -3.52 8.12 13.98
N ILE A 440 -3.90 8.89 12.97
CA ILE A 440 -3.88 8.46 11.57
C ILE A 440 -2.96 9.38 10.78
N LEU A 441 -2.15 8.81 9.92
CA LEU A 441 -1.42 9.56 8.91
C LEU A 441 -2.14 9.44 7.58
N GLY A 442 -2.52 10.58 7.00
CA GLY A 442 -3.22 10.66 5.72
C GLY A 442 -2.30 11.06 4.58
N HIS A 443 -2.50 10.46 3.40
CA HIS A 443 -1.85 10.86 2.16
C HIS A 443 -2.74 10.56 0.95
N GLY A 444 -2.38 11.13 -0.20
CA GLY A 444 -3.14 10.99 -1.44
C GLY A 444 -3.95 12.23 -1.82
N GLY A 445 -4.70 12.13 -2.92
CA GLY A 445 -5.39 13.28 -3.52
C GLY A 445 -6.40 14.00 -2.63
N LEU A 446 -7.05 13.28 -1.72
CA LEU A 446 -7.99 13.87 -0.76
C LEU A 446 -7.33 14.94 0.12
N PHE A 447 -6.03 14.82 0.38
CA PHE A 447 -5.28 15.70 1.28
C PHE A 447 -4.53 16.82 0.57
N LYS A 448 -4.65 16.97 -0.75
CA LYS A 448 -3.95 18.01 -1.51
C LYS A 448 -4.36 19.43 -1.09
N THR A 449 -5.64 19.64 -0.79
CA THR A 449 -6.10 20.91 -0.24
C THR A 449 -5.88 20.92 1.27
N LYS A 450 -5.00 21.79 1.73
CA LYS A 450 -4.57 21.87 3.12
C LYS A 450 -5.78 21.95 4.07
N GLY A 451 -5.83 21.04 5.02
CA GLY A 451 -6.78 21.04 6.14
C GLY A 451 -8.16 20.49 5.84
N VAL A 452 -8.59 20.37 4.58
CA VAL A 452 -9.99 20.01 4.26
C VAL A 452 -10.25 18.52 4.42
N GLY A 453 -9.62 17.68 3.59
CA GLY A 453 -9.76 16.22 3.70
C GLY A 453 -9.33 15.72 5.08
N GLN A 454 -8.34 16.34 5.66
CA GLN A 454 -7.82 16.06 6.99
C GLN A 454 -8.89 16.27 8.07
N THR A 455 -9.62 17.39 8.02
CA THR A 455 -10.72 17.69 8.95
C THR A 455 -11.87 16.69 8.80
N ILE A 456 -12.32 16.42 7.58
CA ILE A 456 -13.41 15.47 7.33
C ILE A 456 -13.02 14.07 7.83
N MET A 457 -11.81 13.63 7.55
CA MET A 457 -11.34 12.32 7.99
C MET A 457 -11.18 12.22 9.50
N ALA A 458 -10.64 13.25 10.16
CA ALA A 458 -10.53 13.28 11.62
C ALA A 458 -11.91 13.11 12.29
N ASN A 459 -12.93 13.80 11.77
CA ASN A 459 -14.30 13.68 12.24
C ASN A 459 -14.90 12.31 11.95
N ALA A 460 -14.61 11.72 10.79
CA ALA A 460 -15.07 10.39 10.41
C ALA A 460 -14.51 9.32 11.34
N ILE A 461 -13.22 9.36 11.61
CA ILE A 461 -12.51 8.34 12.39
C ILE A 461 -12.61 8.58 13.90
N GLY A 462 -12.75 9.83 14.32
CA GLY A 462 -12.75 10.22 15.73
C GLY A 462 -11.34 10.23 16.32
N ALA A 463 -10.31 10.44 15.52
CA ALA A 463 -8.91 10.49 15.91
C ALA A 463 -8.16 11.59 15.16
N PRO A 464 -7.07 12.14 15.74
CA PRO A 464 -6.24 13.12 15.04
C PRO A 464 -5.69 12.56 13.72
N VAL A 465 -5.70 13.40 12.69
CA VAL A 465 -5.14 13.07 11.36
C VAL A 465 -3.96 13.99 11.09
N THR A 466 -2.82 13.37 10.82
CA THR A 466 -1.57 14.05 10.48
C THR A 466 -1.30 13.92 8.98
N VAL A 467 -0.87 15.01 8.36
CA VAL A 467 -0.38 15.03 6.99
C VAL A 467 1.03 15.60 7.02
N MET A 468 2.00 14.86 6.47
CA MET A 468 3.38 15.34 6.37
C MET A 468 3.54 16.28 5.18
N GLU A 469 4.35 17.33 5.32
CA GLU A 469 4.60 18.32 4.26
C GLU A 469 5.33 17.71 3.05
N THR A 470 6.22 16.75 3.29
CA THR A 470 6.86 15.97 2.25
C THR A 470 6.21 14.60 2.19
N ALA A 471 5.32 14.42 1.21
CA ALA A 471 4.95 13.07 0.81
C ALA A 471 6.25 12.40 0.33
N GLY A 472 6.82 11.52 1.13
CA GLY A 472 8.08 10.86 0.84
C GLY A 472 8.04 10.11 -0.51
N GLU A 473 9.17 9.57 -0.89
CA GLU A 473 9.33 8.80 -2.13
C GLU A 473 8.63 7.43 -2.09
N GLY A 474 7.63 7.29 -1.20
CA GLY A 474 6.76 6.12 -1.11
C GLY A 474 7.46 4.85 -0.62
N GLY A 475 6.96 3.70 -1.06
CA GLY A 475 7.46 2.40 -0.62
C GLY A 475 8.90 2.10 -1.03
N ALA A 476 9.41 2.71 -2.09
CA ALA A 476 10.81 2.60 -2.47
C ALA A 476 11.73 3.23 -1.41
N TRP A 477 11.35 4.38 -0.88
CA TRP A 477 12.02 4.98 0.27
C TRP A 477 11.82 4.12 1.53
N GLY A 478 10.62 3.62 1.75
CA GLY A 478 10.33 2.73 2.87
C GLY A 478 11.20 1.49 2.92
N ILE A 479 11.43 0.83 1.80
CA ILE A 479 12.32 -0.35 1.77
C ILE A 479 13.80 0.04 1.90
N ALA A 480 14.20 1.20 1.41
CA ALA A 480 15.55 1.73 1.67
C ALA A 480 15.76 1.97 3.18
N LEU A 481 14.76 2.52 3.88
CA LEU A 481 14.79 2.68 5.33
C LEU A 481 14.91 1.34 6.06
N LEU A 482 14.21 0.31 5.60
CA LEU A 482 14.31 -1.04 6.17
C LEU A 482 15.70 -1.65 5.96
N ALA A 483 16.33 -1.39 4.81
CA ALA A 483 17.70 -1.83 4.55
C ALA A 483 18.71 -1.09 5.43
N ASP A 484 18.52 0.21 5.64
CA ASP A 484 19.32 0.98 6.58
C ASP A 484 19.10 0.53 8.04
N TYR A 485 17.85 0.29 8.43
CA TYR A 485 17.51 -0.24 9.74
C TYR A 485 18.23 -1.55 10.04
N MET A 486 18.25 -2.47 9.09
CA MET A 486 18.98 -3.74 9.23
C MET A 486 20.46 -3.53 9.63
N ASN A 487 21.11 -2.54 9.01
CA ASN A 487 22.53 -2.26 9.26
C ASN A 487 22.77 -1.39 10.50
N ASN A 488 21.85 -0.52 10.86
CA ASN A 488 22.08 0.56 11.83
C ASN A 488 21.07 0.59 12.99
N LYS A 489 20.32 -0.49 13.20
CA LYS A 489 19.27 -0.55 14.24
C LYS A 489 19.80 -0.44 15.67
N GLU A 490 21.06 -0.84 15.91
CA GLU A 490 21.60 -0.96 17.27
C GLU A 490 20.66 -1.84 18.12
N ASN A 491 20.11 -1.28 19.23
CA ASN A 491 19.14 -1.96 20.08
C ASN A 491 17.71 -1.38 19.92
N LEU A 492 17.46 -0.60 18.85
CA LEU A 492 16.18 0.03 18.62
C LEU A 492 15.20 -0.93 17.92
N SER A 493 13.95 -0.91 18.34
CA SER A 493 12.85 -1.48 17.56
C SER A 493 12.60 -0.63 16.31
N LEU A 494 11.84 -1.16 15.34
CA LEU A 494 11.58 -0.43 14.09
C LEU A 494 10.88 0.90 14.36
N ASP A 495 9.86 0.93 15.20
CA ASP A 495 9.13 2.15 15.55
C ASP A 495 10.02 3.18 16.27
N GLU A 496 10.88 2.75 17.20
CA GLU A 496 11.87 3.61 17.85
C GLU A 496 12.88 4.18 16.86
N TYR A 497 13.40 3.35 15.96
CA TYR A 497 14.33 3.78 14.93
C TYR A 497 13.70 4.83 14.01
N LEU A 498 12.47 4.60 13.52
CA LEU A 498 11.78 5.55 12.66
C LEU A 498 11.52 6.87 13.38
N SER A 499 11.00 6.82 14.60
CA SER A 499 10.62 8.01 15.36
C SER A 499 11.82 8.84 15.81
N THR A 500 12.91 8.20 16.24
CA THR A 500 14.07 8.88 16.83
C THR A 500 15.17 9.23 15.82
N LYS A 501 15.29 8.50 14.73
CA LYS A 501 16.37 8.70 13.75
C LYS A 501 15.89 9.23 12.40
N VAL A 502 14.80 8.69 11.86
CA VAL A 502 14.33 9.05 10.52
C VAL A 502 13.42 10.27 10.54
N PHE A 503 12.39 10.23 11.38
CA PHE A 503 11.34 11.26 11.43
C PHE A 503 11.51 12.29 12.54
N LYS A 504 12.65 12.31 13.18
CA LYS A 504 12.95 13.22 14.32
C LYS A 504 12.66 14.69 14.03
N ASN A 505 12.98 15.16 12.84
CA ASN A 505 12.84 16.55 12.42
C ASN A 505 11.75 16.75 11.35
N SER A 506 10.86 15.78 11.15
CA SER A 506 9.79 15.87 10.16
C SER A 506 8.79 16.94 10.55
N VAL A 507 8.41 17.79 9.57
CA VAL A 507 7.36 18.79 9.73
C VAL A 507 6.05 18.16 9.29
N ALA A 508 5.07 18.17 10.18
CA ALA A 508 3.76 17.60 9.96
C ALA A 508 2.68 18.51 10.57
N GLU A 509 1.51 18.50 9.97
CA GLU A 509 0.34 19.20 10.47
C GLU A 509 -0.70 18.18 10.96
N THR A 510 -1.17 18.35 12.19
CA THR A 510 -2.16 17.47 12.80
C THR A 510 -3.44 18.23 13.08
N ILE A 511 -4.57 17.68 12.68
CA ILE A 511 -5.90 18.21 12.99
C ILE A 511 -6.64 17.18 13.83
N ALA A 512 -7.09 17.62 15.01
CA ALA A 512 -7.92 16.80 15.88
C ALA A 512 -9.39 16.89 15.47
N PRO A 513 -10.19 15.85 15.71
CA PRO A 513 -11.63 15.92 15.51
C PRO A 513 -12.27 16.84 16.53
N THR A 514 -13.44 17.37 16.21
CA THR A 514 -14.28 18.11 17.16
C THR A 514 -15.48 17.26 17.55
N LYS A 515 -16.06 17.49 18.72
CA LYS A 515 -17.28 16.79 19.15
C LYS A 515 -18.40 16.99 18.13
N GLU A 516 -18.63 18.23 17.70
CA GLU A 516 -19.64 18.57 16.69
C GLU A 516 -19.38 17.85 15.35
N GLY A 517 -18.11 17.80 14.93
CA GLY A 517 -17.71 17.13 13.70
C GLY A 517 -17.96 15.62 13.75
N ILE A 518 -17.63 14.96 14.86
CA ILE A 518 -17.86 13.53 15.07
C ILE A 518 -19.35 13.23 15.07
N GLU A 519 -20.15 13.96 15.85
CA GLU A 519 -21.60 13.77 15.93
C GLU A 519 -22.28 14.01 14.59
N GLY A 520 -21.84 15.03 13.84
CA GLY A 520 -22.35 15.34 12.51
C GLY A 520 -22.03 14.24 11.49
N PHE A 521 -20.81 13.73 11.51
CA PHE A 521 -20.42 12.61 10.63
C PHE A 521 -21.21 11.34 10.95
N GLU A 522 -21.44 11.03 12.22
CA GLU A 522 -22.27 9.90 12.64
C GLU A 522 -23.73 10.05 12.18
N THR A 523 -24.27 11.26 12.24
CA THR A 523 -25.61 11.56 11.70
C THR A 523 -25.66 11.32 10.20
N PHE A 524 -24.66 11.77 9.47
CA PHE A 524 -24.50 11.46 8.04
C PHE A 524 -24.40 9.95 7.79
N MET A 525 -23.62 9.22 8.57
CA MET A 525 -23.45 7.77 8.41
C MET A 525 -24.74 6.99 8.67
N THR A 526 -25.58 7.44 9.59
CA THR A 526 -26.90 6.86 9.80
C THR A 526 -27.75 6.98 8.53
N ARG A 527 -27.74 8.16 7.90
CA ARG A 527 -28.43 8.39 6.63
C ARG A 527 -27.81 7.56 5.50
N TYR A 528 -26.49 7.47 5.46
CA TYR A 528 -25.74 6.68 4.47
C TYR A 528 -26.12 5.19 4.54
N ARG A 529 -26.14 4.59 5.74
CA ARG A 529 -26.52 3.19 5.93
C ARG A 529 -27.99 2.94 5.55
N ASN A 530 -28.89 3.82 5.98
CA ASN A 530 -30.31 3.69 5.67
C ASN A 530 -30.59 3.84 4.17
N GLY A 531 -29.80 4.62 3.49
CA GLY A 531 -29.95 4.89 2.05
C GLY A 531 -29.32 3.85 1.13
N LEU A 532 -28.58 2.86 1.62
CA LEU A 532 -27.96 1.82 0.77
C LEU A 532 -29.02 1.07 -0.08
N ALA A 533 -30.25 0.95 0.39
CA ALA A 533 -31.36 0.39 -0.37
C ALA A 533 -31.70 1.22 -1.62
N ILE A 534 -31.45 2.54 -1.59
CA ILE A 534 -31.63 3.43 -2.75
C ILE A 534 -30.57 3.13 -3.80
N GLU A 535 -29.33 2.93 -3.38
CA GLU A 535 -28.24 2.53 -4.27
C GLU A 535 -28.52 1.18 -4.93
N GLN A 536 -29.01 0.20 -4.16
CA GLN A 536 -29.40 -1.10 -4.71
C GLN A 536 -30.54 -0.95 -5.73
N SER A 537 -31.53 -0.13 -5.43
CA SER A 537 -32.63 0.15 -6.38
C SER A 537 -32.15 0.83 -7.65
N ALA A 538 -31.17 1.74 -7.55
CA ALA A 538 -30.57 2.35 -8.72
C ALA A 538 -29.85 1.32 -9.59
N ILE A 539 -29.10 0.40 -8.99
CA ILE A 539 -28.44 -0.71 -9.69
C ILE A 539 -29.46 -1.60 -10.41
N ASP A 540 -30.51 -1.97 -9.72
CA ASP A 540 -31.54 -2.89 -10.24
C ASP A 540 -32.32 -2.29 -11.43
N ASN A 541 -32.53 -0.99 -11.44
CA ASN A 541 -33.42 -0.32 -12.39
C ASN A 541 -32.69 0.52 -13.46
N LEU A 542 -31.45 0.94 -13.20
CA LEU A 542 -30.65 1.74 -14.13
C LEU A 542 -29.53 0.85 -14.72
N LYS A 543 -29.91 0.03 -15.70
CA LYS A 543 -29.01 -0.94 -16.35
C LYS A 543 -28.33 -0.38 -17.57
#